data_2fc4477fbc3897b212554cd0a4fae50d
#
_entry.id   2fc4477fbc3897b212554cd0a4fae50d
#
_cell.length_a   1.000
_cell.length_b   1.000
_cell.length_c   1.000
_cell.angle_alpha   90.00
_cell.angle_beta   90.00
_cell.angle_gamma   90.00
#
_symmetry.space_group_name_H-M   'P 1'
#
loop_
_entity.id
_entity.type
_entity.pdbx_description
1 polymer ?
#
loop_
_entity_poly.entity_id
_entity_poly.type
_entity_poly.pdbx_seq_one_letter_code
_entity_poly.pdbx_strand_id
1 'polypeptide(L)'
;WYQENRYQPYDIKTMVNLLIDIKSIVPKYVRISRVLRDIPAKFITAGCKDSLRGVIKQRMKQRGIECKCIRCREYGHRAREGRETGEPRLVRMDYGAAGGNEIFLSFEDENETLFGLLRMRVQPKIETSENSALIRELHVYGPEVPLAEQNREAAQHKGLGKALLREAEQIAAEEFGAPQMTILSGVGAREYYRTEFGYQSRGDYMVRDLGVRG
;
A
#
# COMPACT_ATOMS: atom_id res chain seq x y z
N TRP A 1 -21.36 12.47 -26.69
CA TRP A 1 -22.47 12.20 -25.77
C TRP A 1 -22.88 13.45 -24.96
N TYR A 2 -21.91 14.27 -24.54
CA TYR A 2 -22.21 15.54 -23.88
C TYR A 2 -22.89 16.52 -24.87
N GLN A 3 -22.36 16.65 -26.08
CA GLN A 3 -22.93 17.50 -27.13
C GLN A 3 -24.35 17.03 -27.60
N GLU A 4 -24.60 15.73 -27.51
CA GLU A 4 -25.90 15.11 -27.80
C GLU A 4 -26.87 15.09 -26.63
N ASN A 5 -26.53 15.72 -25.49
CA ASN A 5 -27.28 15.70 -24.24
C ASN A 5 -27.54 14.28 -23.66
N ARG A 6 -26.69 13.30 -24.00
CA ARG A 6 -26.74 11.91 -23.51
C ARG A 6 -25.89 11.67 -22.24
N TYR A 7 -25.13 12.66 -21.84
CA TYR A 7 -24.30 12.66 -20.65
C TYR A 7 -24.26 14.03 -20.02
N GLN A 8 -24.46 14.08 -18.69
CA GLN A 8 -24.26 15.28 -17.87
C GLN A 8 -23.18 15.01 -16.84
N PRO A 9 -22.10 15.80 -16.79
CA PRO A 9 -21.08 15.66 -15.74
C PRO A 9 -21.64 16.08 -14.39
N TYR A 10 -21.14 15.49 -13.33
CA TYR A 10 -21.43 15.98 -11.98
C TYR A 10 -20.95 17.43 -11.79
N ASP A 11 -21.76 18.23 -11.12
CA ASP A 11 -21.30 19.52 -10.65
C ASP A 11 -20.20 19.35 -9.58
N ILE A 12 -19.38 20.41 -9.38
CA ILE A 12 -18.24 20.38 -8.46
C ILE A 12 -18.65 20.05 -7.03
N LYS A 13 -19.78 20.57 -6.56
CA LYS A 13 -20.28 20.34 -5.19
C LYS A 13 -20.62 18.88 -4.97
N THR A 14 -21.38 18.29 -5.88
CA THR A 14 -21.72 16.87 -5.88
C THR A 14 -20.47 15.99 -5.93
N MET A 15 -19.55 16.29 -6.84
CA MET A 15 -18.30 15.55 -6.99
C MET A 15 -17.45 15.60 -5.70
N VAL A 16 -17.30 16.76 -5.09
CA VAL A 16 -16.53 16.92 -3.86
C VAL A 16 -17.17 16.16 -2.70
N ASN A 17 -18.49 16.22 -2.52
CA ASN A 17 -19.16 15.50 -1.46
C ASN A 17 -19.03 13.99 -1.65
N LEU A 18 -19.31 13.47 -2.84
CA LEU A 18 -19.11 12.05 -3.17
C LEU A 18 -17.68 11.57 -2.86
N LEU A 19 -16.68 12.36 -3.23
CA LEU A 19 -15.28 12.00 -2.97
C LEU A 19 -14.92 12.06 -1.49
N ILE A 20 -15.53 12.95 -0.70
CA ILE A 20 -15.40 12.98 0.76
C ILE A 20 -16.00 11.70 1.36
N ASP A 21 -17.21 11.33 0.95
CA ASP A 21 -17.90 10.14 1.44
C ASP A 21 -17.10 8.88 1.13
N ILE A 22 -16.63 8.72 -0.11
CA ILE A 22 -15.73 7.62 -0.49
C ILE A 22 -14.47 7.61 0.39
N LYS A 23 -13.82 8.75 0.58
CA LYS A 23 -12.58 8.83 1.36
C LYS A 23 -12.77 8.60 2.85
N SER A 24 -13.97 8.79 3.38
CA SER A 24 -14.30 8.53 4.78
C SER A 24 -14.41 7.05 5.11
N ILE A 25 -14.78 6.22 4.12
CA ILE A 25 -15.03 4.78 4.28
C ILE A 25 -13.92 3.88 3.72
N VAL A 26 -12.93 4.46 3.05
CA VAL A 26 -11.85 3.70 2.41
C VAL A 26 -11.01 2.96 3.48
N PRO A 27 -10.87 1.63 3.36
CA PRO A 27 -10.06 0.84 4.28
C PRO A 27 -8.57 1.21 4.26
N LYS A 28 -7.88 0.94 5.37
CA LYS A 28 -6.46 1.25 5.57
C LYS A 28 -5.52 0.61 4.54
N TYR A 29 -5.89 -0.54 4.01
CA TYR A 29 -5.13 -1.27 2.98
C TYR A 29 -5.34 -0.75 1.57
N VAL A 30 -6.21 0.21 1.33
CA VAL A 30 -6.44 0.79 0.00
C VAL A 30 -5.57 2.01 -0.23
N ARG A 31 -4.94 2.09 -1.42
CA ARG A 31 -4.19 3.25 -1.86
C ARG A 31 -5.00 4.08 -2.86
N ILE A 32 -5.38 5.30 -2.51
CA ILE A 32 -5.97 6.25 -3.45
C ILE A 32 -4.84 7.00 -4.17
N SER A 33 -4.43 6.51 -5.31
CA SER A 33 -3.32 7.10 -6.08
C SER A 33 -3.72 8.42 -6.73
N ARG A 34 -4.93 8.49 -7.31
CA ARG A 34 -5.45 9.67 -8.01
C ARG A 34 -6.90 9.92 -7.60
N VAL A 35 -7.27 11.19 -7.48
CA VAL A 35 -8.66 11.59 -7.24
C VAL A 35 -9.37 11.87 -8.57
N LEU A 36 -8.64 12.49 -9.51
CA LEU A 36 -9.06 12.71 -10.89
C LEU A 36 -7.90 12.33 -11.80
N ARG A 37 -8.20 12.15 -13.08
CA ARG A 37 -7.17 11.96 -14.11
C ARG A 37 -6.42 13.27 -14.34
N ASP A 38 -5.11 13.18 -14.56
CA ASP A 38 -4.25 14.31 -14.94
C ASP A 38 -4.39 14.57 -16.46
N ILE A 39 -5.54 15.11 -16.85
CA ILE A 39 -5.81 15.54 -18.23
C ILE A 39 -5.71 17.06 -18.26
N PRO A 40 -4.89 17.66 -19.12
CA PRO A 40 -4.83 19.10 -19.23
C PRO A 40 -6.21 19.72 -19.51
N ALA A 41 -6.54 20.80 -18.78
CA ALA A 41 -7.88 21.44 -18.80
C ALA A 41 -8.39 21.76 -20.21
N LYS A 42 -7.48 22.09 -21.15
CA LYS A 42 -7.81 22.37 -22.55
C LYS A 42 -8.46 21.18 -23.31
N PHE A 43 -8.26 19.96 -22.84
CA PHE A 43 -8.83 18.76 -23.44
C PHE A 43 -10.10 18.27 -22.73
N ILE A 44 -10.55 18.97 -21.67
CA ILE A 44 -11.77 18.64 -20.96
C ILE A 44 -12.91 19.47 -21.52
N THR A 45 -13.82 18.83 -22.26
CA THR A 45 -14.98 19.48 -22.85
C THR A 45 -16.03 19.85 -21.80
N ALA A 46 -16.26 18.95 -20.83
CA ALA A 46 -17.26 19.15 -19.78
C ALA A 46 -16.84 18.48 -18.48
N GLY A 47 -17.27 19.01 -17.33
CA GLY A 47 -16.93 18.52 -16.00
C GLY A 47 -15.84 19.35 -15.30
N CYS A 48 -15.29 18.81 -14.22
CA CYS A 48 -14.30 19.52 -13.41
C CYS A 48 -12.95 19.59 -14.12
N LYS A 49 -12.40 20.80 -14.24
CA LYS A 49 -11.10 21.08 -14.86
C LYS A 49 -9.98 21.26 -13.83
N ASP A 50 -10.32 21.46 -12.57
CA ASP A 50 -9.38 21.76 -11.51
C ASP A 50 -9.01 20.54 -10.67
N SER A 51 -7.84 20.58 -10.01
CA SER A 51 -7.46 19.55 -9.05
C SER A 51 -8.32 19.66 -7.79
N LEU A 52 -9.17 18.67 -7.56
CA LEU A 52 -10.05 18.61 -6.38
C LEU A 52 -9.35 18.14 -5.10
N ARG A 53 -8.13 17.61 -5.18
CA ARG A 53 -7.44 17.01 -4.01
C ARG A 53 -7.30 18.00 -2.84
N GLY A 54 -6.87 19.23 -3.12
CA GLY A 54 -6.71 20.27 -2.11
C GLY A 54 -8.06 20.68 -1.48
N VAL A 55 -9.06 20.92 -2.32
CA VAL A 55 -10.43 21.29 -1.89
C VAL A 55 -11.03 20.20 -1.00
N ILE A 56 -10.93 18.93 -1.43
CA ILE A 56 -11.42 17.79 -0.66
C ILE A 56 -10.71 17.70 0.69
N LYS A 57 -9.37 17.81 0.71
CA LYS A 57 -8.59 17.75 1.95
C LYS A 57 -9.02 18.84 2.94
N GLN A 58 -9.17 20.08 2.46
CA GLN A 58 -9.61 21.20 3.30
C GLN A 58 -11.01 20.98 3.86
N ARG A 59 -11.97 20.55 3.04
CA ARG A 59 -13.35 20.28 3.50
C ARG A 59 -13.43 19.09 4.46
N MET A 60 -12.66 18.04 4.23
CA MET A 60 -12.57 16.92 5.18
C MET A 60 -12.05 17.40 6.53
N LYS A 61 -10.98 18.22 6.55
CA LYS A 61 -10.45 18.83 7.79
C LYS A 61 -11.51 19.66 8.52
N GLN A 62 -12.25 20.50 7.79
CA GLN A 62 -13.34 21.32 8.36
C GLN A 62 -14.46 20.48 8.98
N ARG A 63 -14.70 19.26 8.46
CA ARG A 63 -15.72 18.32 8.96
C ARG A 63 -15.17 17.35 10.03
N GLY A 64 -13.91 17.43 10.41
CA GLY A 64 -13.28 16.47 11.32
C GLY A 64 -13.16 15.06 10.74
N ILE A 65 -13.16 14.91 9.41
CA ILE A 65 -13.08 13.62 8.71
C ILE A 65 -11.63 13.39 8.25
N GLU A 66 -11.06 12.24 8.57
CA GLU A 66 -9.76 11.82 8.07
C GLU A 66 -9.87 10.66 7.08
N CYS A 67 -9.07 10.72 6.02
CA CYS A 67 -8.93 9.61 5.07
C CYS A 67 -7.87 8.63 5.57
N LYS A 68 -8.25 7.37 5.74
CA LYS A 68 -7.35 6.30 6.22
C LYS A 68 -6.62 5.54 5.11
N CYS A 69 -6.68 5.99 3.85
CA CYS A 69 -5.98 5.32 2.78
C CYS A 69 -4.45 5.40 2.97
N ILE A 70 -3.72 4.43 2.41
CA ILE A 70 -2.25 4.34 2.48
C ILE A 70 -1.61 5.71 2.22
N ARG A 71 -1.92 6.35 1.07
CA ARG A 71 -1.29 7.63 0.70
C ARG A 71 -1.47 8.75 1.74
N CYS A 72 -2.62 8.84 2.40
CA CYS A 72 -2.87 9.88 3.41
C CYS A 72 -2.16 9.60 4.73
N ARG A 73 -1.72 8.37 4.96
CA ARG A 73 -1.04 7.93 6.18
C ARG A 73 0.48 7.80 6.02
N GLU A 74 1.00 7.83 4.80
CA GLU A 74 2.45 7.73 4.54
C GLU A 74 3.26 8.75 5.34
N TYR A 75 4.33 8.28 5.97
CA TYR A 75 5.27 9.09 6.76
C TYR A 75 5.64 10.40 6.08
N GLY A 76 6.13 10.35 4.83
CA GLY A 76 6.57 11.54 4.12
C GLY A 76 5.45 12.57 3.83
N HIS A 77 4.18 12.16 3.79
CA HIS A 77 3.05 13.10 3.70
C HIS A 77 2.74 13.72 5.05
N ARG A 78 2.75 12.94 6.13
CA ARG A 78 2.46 13.43 7.49
C ARG A 78 3.58 14.32 8.03
N ALA A 79 4.83 13.97 7.80
CA ALA A 79 5.96 14.79 8.18
C ALA A 79 5.92 16.19 7.51
N ARG A 80 5.58 16.25 6.21
CA ARG A 80 5.38 17.55 5.51
C ARG A 80 4.21 18.36 6.05
N GLU A 81 3.27 17.74 6.73
CA GLU A 81 2.14 18.41 7.41
C GLU A 81 2.50 18.85 8.83
N GLY A 82 3.74 18.63 9.29
CA GLY A 82 4.21 18.95 10.63
C GLY A 82 3.58 18.07 11.72
N ARG A 83 3.13 16.86 11.37
CA ARG A 83 2.61 15.92 12.37
C ARG A 83 3.77 15.22 13.05
N GLU A 84 3.71 15.18 14.37
CA GLU A 84 4.62 14.36 15.17
C GLU A 84 4.39 12.89 14.88
N THR A 85 5.47 12.13 14.87
CA THR A 85 5.45 10.68 14.65
C THR A 85 5.98 9.96 15.86
N GLY A 86 5.30 8.89 16.27
CA GLY A 86 5.68 8.01 17.33
C GLY A 86 6.48 6.80 16.88
N GLU A 87 6.64 5.82 17.76
CA GLU A 87 7.34 4.59 17.47
C GLU A 87 6.48 3.64 16.61
N PRO A 88 7.02 3.11 15.49
CA PRO A 88 6.27 2.19 14.65
C PRO A 88 6.11 0.82 15.31
N ARG A 89 4.87 0.31 15.30
CA ARG A 89 4.50 -1.04 15.76
C ARG A 89 3.92 -1.83 14.61
N LEU A 90 4.14 -3.13 14.62
CA LEU A 90 3.57 -4.04 13.63
C LEU A 90 2.05 -4.15 13.83
N VAL A 91 1.33 -3.94 12.74
CA VAL A 91 -0.13 -4.07 12.66
C VAL A 91 -0.47 -5.03 11.53
N ARG A 92 -1.42 -5.94 11.77
CA ARG A 92 -1.92 -6.90 10.81
C ARG A 92 -3.41 -6.68 10.52
N MET A 93 -3.79 -6.82 9.27
CA MET A 93 -5.18 -6.81 8.82
C MET A 93 -5.39 -7.88 7.75
N ASP A 94 -6.33 -8.78 7.99
CA ASP A 94 -6.67 -9.85 7.06
C ASP A 94 -8.01 -9.57 6.42
N TYR A 95 -8.12 -9.86 5.12
CA TYR A 95 -9.37 -9.73 4.38
C TYR A 95 -9.43 -10.70 3.20
N GLY A 96 -10.64 -11.15 2.87
CA GLY A 96 -10.87 -12.00 1.70
C GLY A 96 -10.98 -11.18 0.41
N ALA A 97 -10.34 -11.61 -0.67
CA ALA A 97 -10.51 -11.03 -2.00
C ALA A 97 -10.28 -12.07 -3.09
N ALA A 98 -11.18 -12.11 -4.07
CA ALA A 98 -11.09 -12.98 -5.25
C ALA A 98 -10.72 -14.44 -4.93
N GLY A 99 -11.37 -15.03 -3.93
CA GLY A 99 -11.19 -16.42 -3.53
C GLY A 99 -9.88 -16.73 -2.78
N GLY A 100 -9.11 -15.74 -2.36
CA GLY A 100 -7.90 -15.90 -1.54
C GLY A 100 -7.93 -15.06 -0.28
N ASN A 101 -6.95 -15.29 0.59
CA ASN A 101 -6.72 -14.51 1.79
C ASN A 101 -5.66 -13.45 1.49
N GLU A 102 -5.96 -12.20 1.76
CA GLU A 102 -5.03 -11.09 1.70
C GLU A 102 -4.60 -10.70 3.11
N ILE A 103 -3.32 -10.68 3.35
CA ILE A 103 -2.72 -10.27 4.61
C ILE A 103 -2.00 -8.94 4.37
N PHE A 104 -2.45 -7.90 5.04
CA PHE A 104 -1.84 -6.58 5.02
C PHE A 104 -1.09 -6.35 6.33
N LEU A 105 0.24 -6.37 6.25
CA LEU A 105 1.12 -6.05 7.35
C LEU A 105 1.58 -4.61 7.20
N SER A 106 1.63 -3.87 8.29
CA SER A 106 2.11 -2.49 8.29
C SER A 106 2.83 -2.15 9.58
N PHE A 107 3.79 -1.24 9.51
CA PHE A 107 4.32 -0.55 10.68
C PHE A 107 3.63 0.80 10.81
N GLU A 108 2.93 1.00 11.91
CA GLU A 108 2.13 2.20 12.21
C GLU A 108 2.42 2.70 13.63
N ASP A 109 2.43 4.03 13.83
CA ASP A 109 2.45 4.62 15.16
C ASP A 109 1.04 4.75 15.76
N GLU A 110 0.93 5.30 16.96
CA GLU A 110 -0.35 5.56 17.64
C GLU A 110 -1.25 6.54 16.87
N ASN A 111 -0.67 7.38 16.01
CA ASN A 111 -1.38 8.32 15.14
C ASN A 111 -1.74 7.72 13.78
N GLU A 112 -1.54 6.40 13.60
CA GLU A 112 -1.75 5.68 12.34
C GLU A 112 -0.83 6.17 11.19
N THR A 113 0.33 6.78 11.51
CA THR A 113 1.33 7.11 10.50
C THR A 113 1.95 5.84 9.95
N LEU A 114 1.98 5.70 8.65
CA LEU A 114 2.44 4.49 7.97
C LEU A 114 3.93 4.61 7.60
N PHE A 115 4.76 3.78 8.21
CA PHE A 115 6.21 3.70 7.99
C PHE A 115 6.63 2.62 7.01
N GLY A 116 5.82 1.59 6.87
CA GLY A 116 6.05 0.53 5.91
C GLY A 116 4.85 -0.38 5.80
N LEU A 117 4.74 -1.07 4.69
CA LEU A 117 3.70 -2.06 4.45
C LEU A 117 4.21 -3.24 3.64
N LEU A 118 3.54 -4.37 3.84
CA LEU A 118 3.64 -5.55 2.99
C LEU A 118 2.23 -6.08 2.71
N ARG A 119 2.00 -6.49 1.47
CA ARG A 119 0.80 -7.23 1.08
C ARG A 119 1.19 -8.62 0.65
N MET A 120 0.65 -9.58 1.34
CA MET A 120 0.76 -10.98 0.99
C MET A 120 -0.61 -11.52 0.60
N ARG A 121 -0.65 -12.30 -0.46
CA ARG A 121 -1.81 -13.08 -0.85
C ARG A 121 -1.51 -14.56 -0.64
N VAL A 122 -2.41 -15.23 0.04
CA VAL A 122 -2.39 -16.69 0.14
C VAL A 122 -3.59 -17.25 -0.60
N GLN A 123 -3.31 -18.09 -1.59
CA GLN A 123 -4.35 -18.86 -2.27
C GLN A 123 -4.48 -20.21 -1.59
N PRO A 124 -5.70 -20.60 -1.21
CA PRO A 124 -5.93 -21.92 -0.64
C PRO A 124 -5.62 -23.02 -1.66
N LYS A 125 -5.28 -24.18 -1.14
CA LYS A 125 -5.07 -25.39 -1.93
C LYS A 125 -6.33 -25.70 -2.77
N ILE A 126 -6.15 -25.80 -4.07
CA ILE A 126 -7.13 -26.38 -4.99
C ILE A 126 -6.67 -27.81 -5.25
N GLU A 127 -7.55 -28.72 -5.58
CA GLU A 127 -7.29 -30.19 -5.69
C GLU A 127 -5.98 -30.58 -6.40
N THR A 128 -5.44 -29.71 -7.24
CA THR A 128 -4.23 -29.95 -8.05
C THR A 128 -3.04 -29.05 -7.69
N SER A 129 -3.16 -28.17 -6.70
CA SER A 129 -2.09 -27.22 -6.34
C SER A 129 -1.93 -27.06 -4.83
N GLU A 130 -0.70 -26.90 -4.37
CA GLU A 130 -0.40 -26.58 -2.98
C GLU A 130 -0.79 -25.15 -2.63
N ASN A 131 -0.90 -24.84 -1.34
CA ASN A 131 -1.06 -23.47 -0.88
C ASN A 131 0.09 -22.61 -1.40
N SER A 132 -0.20 -21.48 -1.98
CA SER A 132 0.82 -20.56 -2.49
C SER A 132 0.73 -19.20 -1.81
N ALA A 133 1.88 -18.70 -1.36
CA ALA A 133 2.02 -17.38 -0.79
C ALA A 133 2.77 -16.47 -1.75
N LEU A 134 2.18 -15.31 -2.05
CA LEU A 134 2.72 -14.32 -2.96
C LEU A 134 2.81 -12.95 -2.30
N ILE A 135 4.00 -12.40 -2.20
CA ILE A 135 4.17 -10.99 -1.84
C ILE A 135 3.91 -10.14 -3.06
N ARG A 136 2.91 -9.29 -2.97
CA ARG A 136 2.44 -8.40 -4.04
C ARG A 136 3.01 -7.00 -3.94
N GLU A 137 3.34 -6.57 -2.73
CA GLU A 137 3.86 -5.24 -2.46
C GLU A 137 4.68 -5.25 -1.17
N LEU A 138 5.83 -4.59 -1.18
CA LEU A 138 6.63 -4.28 -0.01
C LEU A 138 7.17 -2.87 -0.18
N HIS A 139 6.79 -1.97 0.72
CA HIS A 139 7.26 -0.60 0.74
C HIS A 139 7.67 -0.17 2.14
N VAL A 140 8.75 0.59 2.24
CA VAL A 140 9.14 1.31 3.45
C VAL A 140 9.16 2.79 3.14
N TYR A 141 8.46 3.57 3.96
CA TYR A 141 8.34 5.01 3.85
C TYR A 141 9.23 5.66 4.89
N GLY A 142 10.28 6.31 4.47
CA GLY A 142 11.21 7.04 5.33
C GLY A 142 11.77 8.24 4.59
N PRO A 143 12.52 9.11 5.29
CA PRO A 143 13.28 10.14 4.60
C PRO A 143 14.23 9.46 3.61
N GLU A 144 14.26 9.96 2.36
CA GLU A 144 15.29 9.57 1.40
C GLU A 144 16.63 10.05 1.96
N VAL A 145 17.48 9.12 2.36
CA VAL A 145 18.83 9.45 2.83
C VAL A 145 19.78 9.26 1.67
N PRO A 146 20.53 10.29 1.27
CA PRO A 146 21.64 10.12 0.35
C PRO A 146 22.59 9.04 0.89
N LEU A 147 23.13 8.21 0.02
CA LEU A 147 23.98 7.06 0.37
C LEU A 147 25.18 7.37 1.29
N ALA A 148 25.50 8.66 1.49
CA ALA A 148 26.64 9.13 2.30
C ALA A 148 26.24 9.73 3.67
N GLU A 149 24.97 9.97 3.98
CA GLU A 149 24.57 10.60 5.24
C GLU A 149 23.91 9.60 6.19
N GLN A 150 24.50 9.48 7.41
CA GLN A 150 23.89 8.77 8.54
C GLN A 150 22.93 9.74 9.26
N ASN A 151 21.66 9.73 8.92
CA ASN A 151 20.64 10.46 9.67
C ASN A 151 20.02 9.55 10.74
N ARG A 152 19.89 10.05 12.00
CA ARG A 152 19.28 9.30 13.11
C ARG A 152 17.84 8.87 12.83
N GLU A 153 17.06 9.69 12.14
CA GLU A 153 15.69 9.35 11.72
C GLU A 153 15.65 8.20 10.70
N ALA A 154 16.64 8.15 9.79
CA ALA A 154 16.78 7.03 8.85
C ALA A 154 17.18 5.73 9.55
N ALA A 155 17.85 5.82 10.69
CA ALA A 155 18.21 4.64 11.49
C ALA A 155 16.99 3.98 12.13
N GLN A 156 15.96 4.74 12.54
CA GLN A 156 14.71 4.21 13.09
C GLN A 156 13.91 3.38 12.06
N HIS A 157 14.10 3.62 10.76
CA HIS A 157 13.41 2.88 9.70
C HIS A 157 14.25 1.75 9.09
N LYS A 158 15.51 1.59 9.53
CA LYS A 158 16.35 0.47 9.10
C LYS A 158 15.81 -0.84 9.65
N GLY A 159 15.52 -1.76 8.74
CA GLY A 159 15.07 -3.09 9.11
C GLY A 159 13.56 -3.33 9.05
N LEU A 160 12.70 -2.30 8.92
CA LEU A 160 11.24 -2.50 8.82
C LEU A 160 10.86 -3.41 7.67
N GLY A 161 11.48 -3.26 6.50
CA GLY A 161 11.25 -4.13 5.36
C GLY A 161 11.65 -5.59 5.63
N LYS A 162 12.75 -5.80 6.36
CA LYS A 162 13.19 -7.14 6.77
C LYS A 162 12.23 -7.75 7.77
N ALA A 163 11.74 -6.96 8.74
CA ALA A 163 10.78 -7.41 9.73
C ALA A 163 9.44 -7.78 9.09
N LEU A 164 8.92 -6.95 8.17
CA LEU A 164 7.69 -7.24 7.42
C LEU A 164 7.79 -8.54 6.62
N LEU A 165 8.94 -8.76 5.96
CA LEU A 165 9.13 -9.96 5.14
C LEU A 165 9.22 -11.22 6.00
N ARG A 166 9.96 -11.19 7.10
CA ARG A 166 10.07 -12.32 8.05
C ARG A 166 8.71 -12.68 8.65
N GLU A 167 7.96 -11.68 9.08
CA GLU A 167 6.61 -11.88 9.60
C GLU A 167 5.69 -12.53 8.55
N ALA A 168 5.73 -12.05 7.30
CA ALA A 168 4.96 -12.64 6.21
C ALA A 168 5.36 -14.10 5.93
N GLU A 169 6.66 -14.42 5.95
CA GLU A 169 7.16 -15.79 5.78
C GLU A 169 6.68 -16.70 6.92
N GLN A 170 6.72 -16.22 8.15
CA GLN A 170 6.23 -16.97 9.32
C GLN A 170 4.73 -17.24 9.22
N ILE A 171 3.93 -16.21 8.94
CA ILE A 171 2.49 -16.37 8.76
C ILE A 171 2.18 -17.36 7.62
N ALA A 172 2.86 -17.25 6.48
CA ALA A 172 2.65 -18.15 5.35
C ALA A 172 2.95 -19.61 5.69
N ALA A 173 4.03 -19.86 6.43
CA ALA A 173 4.44 -21.20 6.83
C ALA A 173 3.55 -21.77 7.95
N GLU A 174 3.38 -21.02 9.05
CA GLU A 174 2.79 -21.54 10.28
C GLU A 174 1.25 -21.55 10.24
N GLU A 175 0.64 -20.52 9.66
CA GLU A 175 -0.83 -20.41 9.65
C GLU A 175 -1.47 -20.99 8.39
N PHE A 176 -0.78 -20.90 7.25
CA PHE A 176 -1.32 -21.34 5.97
C PHE A 176 -0.66 -22.60 5.42
N GLY A 177 0.42 -23.09 6.04
CA GLY A 177 1.14 -24.27 5.56
C GLY A 177 1.68 -24.09 4.13
N ALA A 178 2.02 -22.88 3.73
CA ALA A 178 2.55 -22.61 2.40
C ALA A 178 4.00 -23.11 2.30
N PRO A 179 4.33 -24.02 1.39
CA PRO A 179 5.68 -24.56 1.28
C PRO A 179 6.66 -23.55 0.73
N GLN A 180 6.19 -22.55 -0.02
CA GLN A 180 7.03 -21.57 -0.68
C GLN A 180 6.43 -20.17 -0.59
N MET A 181 7.34 -19.16 -0.48
CA MET A 181 7.03 -17.76 -0.66
C MET A 181 7.54 -17.28 -2.02
N THR A 182 6.70 -16.58 -2.74
CA THR A 182 6.99 -16.02 -4.06
C THR A 182 6.92 -14.50 -4.02
N ILE A 183 7.84 -13.82 -4.73
CA ILE A 183 7.86 -12.35 -4.85
C ILE A 183 7.99 -12.00 -6.33
N LEU A 184 7.09 -11.17 -6.85
CA LEU A 184 7.29 -10.52 -8.16
C LEU A 184 8.18 -9.30 -7.94
N SER A 185 9.48 -9.46 -8.20
CA SER A 185 10.49 -8.45 -7.91
C SER A 185 10.96 -7.72 -9.16
N GLY A 186 11.07 -6.39 -9.06
CA GLY A 186 11.85 -5.62 -10.04
C GLY A 186 13.30 -6.06 -10.06
N VAL A 187 13.96 -5.94 -11.23
CA VAL A 187 15.34 -6.43 -11.46
C VAL A 187 16.32 -5.88 -10.41
N GLY A 188 16.22 -4.59 -10.06
CA GLY A 188 17.12 -3.95 -9.11
C GLY A 188 17.01 -4.44 -7.66
N ALA A 189 15.90 -5.12 -7.27
CA ALA A 189 15.71 -5.63 -5.92
C ALA A 189 16.03 -7.13 -5.80
N ARG A 190 16.30 -7.85 -6.89
CA ARG A 190 16.52 -9.30 -6.86
C ARG A 190 17.74 -9.69 -6.04
N GLU A 191 18.83 -8.93 -6.16
CA GLU A 191 20.06 -9.19 -5.39
C GLU A 191 19.82 -9.03 -3.89
N TYR A 192 19.05 -8.02 -3.47
CA TYR A 192 18.65 -7.83 -2.08
C TYR A 192 17.90 -9.06 -1.53
N TYR A 193 16.92 -9.58 -2.26
CA TYR A 193 16.20 -10.77 -1.81
C TYR A 193 17.08 -12.02 -1.79
N ARG A 194 18.04 -12.13 -2.72
CA ARG A 194 18.97 -13.25 -2.75
C ARG A 194 19.91 -13.23 -1.56
N THR A 195 20.58 -12.12 -1.32
CA THR A 195 21.64 -12.01 -0.31
C THR A 195 21.10 -11.95 1.11
N GLU A 196 20.00 -11.23 1.33
CA GLU A 196 19.48 -11.00 2.67
C GLU A 196 18.52 -12.09 3.15
N PHE A 197 17.87 -12.83 2.24
CA PHE A 197 16.80 -13.76 2.57
C PHE A 197 16.92 -15.14 1.90
N GLY A 198 17.90 -15.35 1.04
CA GLY A 198 18.12 -16.64 0.38
C GLY A 198 17.11 -16.98 -0.71
N TYR A 199 16.40 -15.99 -1.25
CA TYR A 199 15.52 -16.21 -2.39
C TYR A 199 16.31 -16.55 -3.65
N GLN A 200 15.76 -17.42 -4.48
CA GLN A 200 16.33 -17.80 -5.77
C GLN A 200 15.44 -17.33 -6.92
N SER A 201 16.08 -16.98 -8.04
CA SER A 201 15.34 -16.59 -9.24
C SER A 201 14.71 -17.81 -9.90
N ARG A 202 13.40 -17.74 -10.16
CA ARG A 202 12.68 -18.74 -10.94
C ARG A 202 11.78 -18.02 -11.95
N GLY A 203 12.28 -17.88 -13.17
CA GLY A 203 11.66 -17.02 -14.18
C GLY A 203 11.63 -15.56 -13.76
N ASP A 204 10.46 -14.97 -13.78
CA ASP A 204 10.25 -13.57 -13.38
C ASP A 204 10.13 -13.37 -11.86
N TYR A 205 10.09 -14.45 -11.10
CA TYR A 205 9.86 -14.44 -9.67
C TYR A 205 11.12 -14.74 -8.86
N MET A 206 11.15 -14.23 -7.65
CA MET A 206 12.04 -14.68 -6.60
C MET A 206 11.27 -15.64 -5.70
N VAL A 207 11.81 -16.83 -5.44
CA VAL A 207 11.14 -17.91 -4.70
C VAL A 207 12.01 -18.37 -3.55
N ARG A 208 11.43 -18.60 -2.39
CA ARG A 208 12.05 -19.20 -1.22
C ARG A 208 11.21 -20.36 -0.70
N ASP A 209 11.88 -21.47 -0.40
CA ASP A 209 11.29 -22.58 0.32
C ASP A 209 11.15 -22.23 1.80
N LEU A 210 9.97 -22.44 2.38
CA LEU A 210 9.66 -22.14 3.79
C LEU A 210 9.84 -23.35 4.72
N GLY A 211 10.29 -24.50 4.17
CA GLY A 211 10.56 -25.71 4.96
C GLY A 211 9.32 -26.44 5.49
N VAL A 212 8.13 -26.05 5.06
CA VAL A 212 6.89 -26.75 5.40
C VAL A 212 6.84 -28.03 4.57
N ARG A 213 6.93 -29.18 5.23
CA ARG A 213 6.67 -30.48 4.59
C ARG A 213 5.17 -30.73 4.59
N GLY A 214 4.60 -30.89 3.42
CA GLY A 214 3.19 -31.21 3.23
C GLY A 214 2.81 -32.62 3.70
#